data_96a55854a69ea586b341d62bf04bd7f7
#
_entry.id   96a55854a69ea586b341d62bf04bd7f7
#
_cell.length_a   1.000
_cell.length_b   1.000
_cell.length_c   1.000
_cell.angle_alpha   90.00
_cell.angle_beta   90.00
_cell.angle_gamma   90.00
#
_symmetry.space_group_name_H-M   'P 1'
#
loop_
_entity.id
_entity.type
_entity.pdbx_description
1 polymer ?
#
loop_
_entity_poly.entity_id
_entity_poly.type
_entity_poly.pdbx_seq_one_letter_code
_entity_poly.pdbx_strand_id
1 'polypeptide(L)'
;GAYDLKYPLMQGRLQIDVFTYMRKEFILPSYKLDYVSSYLISDKVISFKNDLKNNCCEIFTKNIKGITLNCFIHFEINNHSSESYNNGEKFKVIEIKNKSFVIEGVLETILKEENIQWGLAKDDVTPQDIFRMTNEGPNEKGVIAKYCIQDCNLVHQIFQKVDIMTTYIEMSKICSVPISFLMLRGQGIKLTSYIAKKCREKDTLMPLISVGNASDLYEGAIVLEPKTGLYLDNPVACVDYSSLYPSS
;
A
#
# COMPACT_ATOMS: atom_id res chain seq x y z
N GLY A 1 -1.27 17.36 9.59
CA GLY A 1 0.07 17.80 9.96
C GLY A 1 0.85 18.26 8.75
N ALA A 2 1.64 19.31 8.90
CA ALA A 2 2.56 19.75 7.85
C ALA A 2 3.71 18.73 7.72
N TYR A 3 4.04 18.35 6.49
CA TYR A 3 5.18 17.50 6.19
C TYR A 3 6.21 18.32 5.41
N ASP A 4 7.45 18.34 5.88
CA ASP A 4 8.57 18.85 5.11
C ASP A 4 8.96 17.82 4.05
N LEU A 5 8.54 18.05 2.82
CA LEU A 5 8.93 17.23 1.67
C LEU A 5 10.31 17.67 1.18
N LYS A 6 11.31 16.81 1.39
CA LYS A 6 12.65 16.98 0.82
C LYS A 6 12.74 16.16 -0.46
N TYR A 7 12.98 16.82 -1.58
CA TYR A 7 13.14 16.15 -2.88
C TYR A 7 14.23 16.83 -3.70
N PRO A 8 15.01 16.09 -4.48
CA PRO A 8 15.98 16.68 -5.39
C PRO A 8 15.25 17.37 -6.56
N LEU A 9 15.68 18.56 -6.93
CA LEU A 9 15.14 19.24 -8.09
C LEU A 9 15.76 18.65 -9.37
N MET A 10 14.96 17.91 -10.14
CA MET A 10 15.37 17.30 -11.41
C MET A 10 14.50 17.84 -12.55
N GLN A 11 15.06 18.71 -13.38
CA GLN A 11 14.35 19.28 -14.52
C GLN A 11 14.01 18.20 -15.55
N GLY A 12 12.81 18.26 -16.13
CA GLY A 12 12.34 17.31 -17.14
C GLY A 12 12.09 15.89 -16.62
N ARG A 13 12.04 15.70 -15.30
CA ARG A 13 11.70 14.41 -14.66
C ARG A 13 10.55 14.59 -13.69
N LEU A 14 9.60 13.66 -13.74
CA LEU A 14 8.54 13.55 -12.76
C LEU A 14 9.01 12.59 -11.63
N GLN A 15 8.99 13.09 -10.41
CA GLN A 15 9.34 12.29 -9.23
C GLN A 15 8.05 11.91 -8.51
N ILE A 16 7.87 10.62 -8.25
CA ILE A 16 6.73 10.10 -7.51
C ILE A 16 7.26 9.29 -6.34
N ASP A 17 7.02 9.77 -5.14
CA ASP A 17 7.28 9.02 -3.92
C ASP A 17 6.07 8.15 -3.57
N VAL A 18 6.23 6.84 -3.78
CA VAL A 18 5.18 5.85 -3.52
C VAL A 18 4.82 5.78 -2.03
N PHE A 19 5.78 6.00 -1.13
CA PHE A 19 5.52 6.04 0.30
C PHE A 19 4.55 7.18 0.67
N THR A 20 4.78 8.36 0.13
CA THR A 20 3.90 9.53 0.33
C THR A 20 2.51 9.27 -0.25
N TYR A 21 2.43 8.63 -1.42
CA TYR A 21 1.16 8.23 -2.03
C TYR A 21 0.39 7.26 -1.12
N MET A 22 1.04 6.19 -0.67
CA MET A 22 0.41 5.19 0.20
C MET A 22 -0.12 5.80 1.49
N ARG A 23 0.61 6.74 2.10
CA ARG A 23 0.16 7.42 3.33
C ARG A 23 -1.04 8.36 3.11
N LYS A 24 -1.22 8.90 1.91
CA LYS A 24 -2.34 9.79 1.59
C LYS A 24 -3.61 9.01 1.24
N GLU A 25 -3.47 7.92 0.50
CA GLU A 25 -4.60 7.21 -0.12
C GLU A 25 -5.03 5.97 0.67
N PHE A 26 -4.17 5.43 1.54
CA PHE A 26 -4.45 4.21 2.29
C PHE A 26 -4.26 4.43 3.79
N ILE A 27 -5.16 3.85 4.59
CA ILE A 27 -5.03 3.79 6.04
C ILE A 27 -4.54 2.38 6.39
N LEU A 28 -3.24 2.25 6.63
CA LEU A 28 -2.59 0.98 6.91
C LEU A 28 -1.94 0.99 8.29
N PRO A 29 -1.88 -0.14 9.00
CA PRO A 29 -1.16 -0.28 10.27
C PRO A 29 0.33 0.01 10.14
N SER A 30 0.93 -0.28 8.98
CA SER A 30 2.34 -0.05 8.68
C SER A 30 2.55 0.35 7.23
N TYR A 31 3.47 1.27 7.00
CA TYR A 31 3.88 1.70 5.65
C TYR A 31 5.29 1.21 5.29
N LYS A 32 5.81 0.21 6.01
CA LYS A 32 7.05 -0.47 5.62
C LYS A 32 6.83 -1.19 4.29
N LEU A 33 7.86 -1.21 3.44
CA LEU A 33 7.77 -1.82 2.10
C LEU A 33 7.31 -3.28 2.15
N ASP A 34 7.79 -4.04 3.12
CA ASP A 34 7.39 -5.43 3.34
C ASP A 34 5.88 -5.57 3.58
N TYR A 35 5.34 -4.78 4.52
CA TYR A 35 3.92 -4.79 4.82
C TYR A 35 3.05 -4.35 3.62
N VAL A 36 3.43 -3.25 2.97
CA VAL A 36 2.68 -2.72 1.82
C VAL A 36 2.71 -3.69 0.64
N SER A 37 3.84 -4.31 0.36
CA SER A 37 3.96 -5.31 -0.71
C SER A 37 3.11 -6.54 -0.44
N SER A 38 3.15 -7.05 0.79
CA SER A 38 2.32 -8.17 1.22
C SER A 38 0.81 -7.85 1.12
N TYR A 39 0.41 -6.68 1.59
CA TYR A 39 -0.99 -6.25 1.55
C TYR A 39 -1.54 -6.13 0.12
N LEU A 40 -0.76 -5.58 -0.80
CA LEU A 40 -1.20 -5.32 -2.18
C LEU A 40 -0.95 -6.48 -3.14
N ILE A 41 0.14 -7.23 -2.93
CA ILE A 41 0.54 -8.36 -3.79
C ILE A 41 0.27 -9.64 -3.01
N SER A 42 -0.99 -9.98 -2.96
CA SER A 42 -1.51 -11.15 -2.25
C SER A 42 -2.73 -11.70 -2.97
N ASP A 43 -3.06 -12.96 -2.71
CA ASP A 43 -4.31 -13.57 -3.14
C ASP A 43 -4.66 -14.78 -2.25
N LYS A 44 -5.91 -15.23 -2.34
CA LYS A 44 -6.36 -16.40 -1.62
C LYS A 44 -5.78 -17.68 -2.21
N VAL A 45 -5.38 -18.58 -1.33
CA VAL A 45 -5.03 -19.96 -1.71
C VAL A 45 -6.33 -20.72 -1.96
N ILE A 46 -6.46 -21.32 -3.15
CA ILE A 46 -7.60 -22.16 -3.49
C ILE A 46 -7.38 -23.57 -2.94
N SER A 47 -6.20 -24.10 -3.17
CA SER A 47 -5.76 -25.41 -2.71
C SER A 47 -4.24 -25.50 -2.74
N PHE A 48 -3.69 -26.47 -2.06
CA PHE A 48 -2.26 -26.76 -2.14
C PHE A 48 -2.01 -28.27 -2.17
N LYS A 49 -0.86 -28.65 -2.73
CA LYS A 49 -0.43 -30.05 -2.84
C LYS A 49 1.01 -30.19 -2.41
N ASN A 50 1.23 -30.88 -1.30
CA ASN A 50 2.56 -31.22 -0.80
C ASN A 50 3.20 -32.36 -1.59
N ASP A 51 4.45 -32.21 -1.95
CA ASP A 51 5.34 -33.28 -2.43
C ASP A 51 6.43 -33.50 -1.38
N LEU A 52 6.19 -34.47 -0.53
CA LEU A 52 7.10 -34.83 0.58
C LEU A 52 8.45 -35.41 0.08
N LYS A 53 8.49 -35.95 -1.15
CA LYS A 53 9.73 -36.52 -1.70
C LYS A 53 10.72 -35.42 -2.08
N ASN A 54 10.22 -34.35 -2.66
CA ASN A 54 11.03 -33.23 -3.13
C ASN A 54 11.04 -32.06 -2.14
N ASN A 55 10.41 -32.20 -0.97
CA ASN A 55 10.25 -31.14 0.04
C ASN A 55 9.75 -29.84 -0.59
N CYS A 56 8.67 -29.91 -1.35
CA CYS A 56 8.06 -28.73 -1.98
C CYS A 56 6.53 -28.79 -1.91
N CYS A 57 5.90 -27.65 -2.11
CA CYS A 57 4.45 -27.54 -2.12
C CYS A 57 3.99 -26.72 -3.31
N GLU A 58 3.03 -27.23 -4.09
CA GLU A 58 2.38 -26.51 -5.17
C GLU A 58 1.14 -25.78 -4.64
N ILE A 59 1.10 -24.46 -4.83
CA ILE A 59 0.03 -23.57 -4.39
C ILE A 59 -0.82 -23.16 -5.57
N PHE A 60 -2.12 -23.39 -5.48
CA PHE A 60 -3.11 -22.97 -6.49
C PHE A 60 -3.81 -21.70 -6.05
N THR A 61 -3.83 -20.70 -6.92
CA THR A 61 -4.41 -19.37 -6.66
C THR A 61 -5.04 -18.79 -7.92
N LYS A 62 -5.90 -17.79 -7.78
CA LYS A 62 -6.52 -17.12 -8.95
C LYS A 62 -5.56 -16.15 -9.62
N ASN A 63 -4.72 -15.50 -8.86
CA ASN A 63 -3.83 -14.46 -9.35
C ASN A 63 -2.38 -14.70 -8.86
N ILE A 64 -1.47 -14.79 -9.81
CA ILE A 64 -0.02 -14.94 -9.55
C ILE A 64 0.77 -13.69 -9.95
N LYS A 65 0.09 -12.57 -10.27
CA LYS A 65 0.77 -11.33 -10.65
C LYS A 65 1.62 -10.80 -9.50
N GLY A 66 2.86 -10.52 -9.80
CA GLY A 66 3.86 -10.05 -8.84
C GLY A 66 4.74 -11.15 -8.26
N ILE A 67 4.41 -12.43 -8.46
CA ILE A 67 5.30 -13.55 -8.13
C ILE A 67 6.39 -13.65 -9.19
N THR A 68 7.64 -13.73 -8.73
CA THR A 68 8.82 -13.97 -9.56
C THR A 68 9.60 -15.16 -9.03
N LEU A 69 10.40 -15.78 -9.91
CA LEU A 69 11.26 -16.89 -9.49
C LEU A 69 12.24 -16.42 -8.41
N ASN A 70 12.40 -17.25 -7.38
CA ASN A 70 13.22 -16.96 -6.19
C ASN A 70 12.74 -15.80 -5.31
N CYS A 71 11.51 -15.29 -5.48
CA CYS A 71 10.92 -14.40 -4.48
C CYS A 71 10.49 -15.20 -3.24
N PHE A 72 10.27 -14.50 -2.15
CA PHE A 72 9.73 -15.07 -0.92
C PHE A 72 8.26 -14.69 -0.76
N ILE A 73 7.49 -15.59 -0.18
CA ILE A 73 6.11 -15.38 0.21
C ILE A 73 5.91 -15.85 1.65
N HIS A 74 4.90 -15.35 2.29
CA HIS A 74 4.40 -15.86 3.57
C HIS A 74 2.90 -16.15 3.46
N PHE A 75 2.36 -16.84 4.45
CA PHE A 75 0.93 -17.14 4.51
C PHE A 75 0.29 -16.49 5.72
N GLU A 76 -0.93 -16.02 5.53
CA GLU A 76 -1.82 -15.51 6.57
C GLU A 76 -3.08 -16.38 6.62
N ILE A 77 -3.52 -16.66 7.83
CA ILE A 77 -4.75 -17.39 8.12
C ILE A 77 -5.79 -16.37 8.52
N ASN A 78 -6.85 -16.25 7.72
CA ASN A 78 -7.90 -15.25 7.90
C ASN A 78 -9.19 -15.92 8.38
N ASN A 79 -9.31 -16.15 9.69
CA ASN A 79 -10.56 -16.63 10.30
C ASN A 79 -11.35 -15.44 10.85
N HIS A 80 -11.40 -15.24 12.16
CA HIS A 80 -11.99 -14.05 12.81
C HIS A 80 -10.95 -12.94 13.02
N SER A 81 -9.67 -13.29 13.02
CA SER A 81 -8.49 -12.42 13.02
C SER A 81 -7.53 -12.87 11.92
N SER A 82 -6.66 -11.98 11.45
CA SER A 82 -5.56 -12.34 10.56
C SER A 82 -4.36 -12.73 11.40
N GLU A 83 -3.89 -13.97 11.25
CA GLU A 83 -2.74 -14.52 11.95
C GLU A 83 -1.70 -14.99 10.94
N SER A 84 -0.43 -14.68 11.20
CA SER A 84 0.65 -15.14 10.35
C SER A 84 0.93 -16.63 10.60
N TYR A 85 0.96 -17.41 9.54
CA TYR A 85 1.35 -18.82 9.61
C TYR A 85 2.79 -18.98 10.09
N ASN A 86 3.04 -19.89 11.04
CA ASN A 86 4.36 -20.16 11.62
C ASN A 86 5.14 -18.90 11.98
N ASN A 87 4.52 -17.95 12.68
CA ASN A 87 5.14 -16.66 13.07
C ASN A 87 5.72 -15.87 11.89
N GLY A 88 5.12 -15.98 10.69
CA GLY A 88 5.57 -15.25 9.51
C GLY A 88 6.72 -15.93 8.75
N GLU A 89 6.80 -17.25 8.84
CA GLU A 89 7.76 -18.04 8.06
C GLU A 89 7.65 -17.73 6.56
N LYS A 90 8.80 -17.59 5.91
CA LYS A 90 8.91 -17.23 4.51
C LYS A 90 9.31 -18.43 3.65
N PHE A 91 8.58 -18.61 2.58
CA PHE A 91 8.77 -19.71 1.63
C PHE A 91 9.30 -19.18 0.31
N LYS A 92 10.35 -19.79 -0.20
CA LYS A 92 10.95 -19.42 -1.47
C LYS A 92 10.18 -20.03 -2.64
N VAL A 93 9.85 -19.22 -3.65
CA VAL A 93 9.23 -19.70 -4.89
C VAL A 93 10.28 -20.26 -5.82
N ILE A 94 10.15 -21.54 -6.16
CA ILE A 94 11.11 -22.29 -6.99
C ILE A 94 10.62 -22.53 -8.43
N GLU A 95 9.30 -22.50 -8.66
CA GLU A 95 8.72 -22.68 -9.99
C GLU A 95 7.41 -21.88 -10.11
N ILE A 96 7.12 -21.37 -11.31
CA ILE A 96 5.89 -20.63 -11.60
C ILE A 96 5.18 -21.28 -12.77
N LYS A 97 3.89 -21.58 -12.61
CA LYS A 97 2.98 -22.13 -13.62
C LYS A 97 1.84 -21.15 -13.92
N ASN A 98 0.96 -21.49 -14.86
CA ASN A 98 -0.12 -20.58 -15.30
C ASN A 98 -1.11 -20.13 -14.18
N LYS A 99 -1.45 -21.02 -13.25
CA LYS A 99 -2.40 -20.78 -12.14
C LYS A 99 -1.91 -21.33 -10.82
N SER A 100 -0.64 -21.67 -10.74
CA SER A 100 0.00 -22.19 -9.54
C SER A 100 1.45 -21.79 -9.50
N PHE A 101 2.05 -21.90 -8.35
CA PHE A 101 3.49 -21.78 -8.16
C PHE A 101 3.95 -22.80 -7.12
N VAL A 102 5.21 -23.16 -7.17
CA VAL A 102 5.81 -24.14 -6.26
C VAL A 102 6.74 -23.44 -5.30
N ILE A 103 6.61 -23.77 -4.03
CA ILE A 103 7.47 -23.25 -2.96
C ILE A 103 8.37 -24.36 -2.43
N GLU A 104 9.51 -23.95 -1.91
CA GLU A 104 10.41 -24.80 -1.13
C GLU A 104 9.81 -24.98 0.27
N GLY A 105 9.69 -26.24 0.72
CA GLY A 105 9.03 -26.59 1.97
C GLY A 105 7.62 -27.17 1.80
N VAL A 106 7.04 -27.64 2.88
CA VAL A 106 5.71 -28.25 2.91
C VAL A 106 4.82 -27.50 3.89
N LEU A 107 3.53 -27.41 3.58
CA LEU A 107 2.53 -26.80 4.46
C LEU A 107 1.80 -27.88 5.28
N GLU A 108 1.39 -27.54 6.48
CA GLU A 108 0.61 -28.44 7.32
C GLU A 108 -0.75 -28.74 6.72
N THR A 109 -1.21 -29.98 6.85
CA THR A 109 -2.45 -30.45 6.22
C THR A 109 -3.70 -29.81 6.82
N ILE A 110 -3.64 -29.36 8.08
CA ILE A 110 -4.72 -28.67 8.79
C ILE A 110 -5.14 -27.38 8.07
N LEU A 111 -4.22 -26.73 7.39
CA LEU A 111 -4.49 -25.49 6.64
C LEU A 111 -5.48 -25.65 5.46
N LYS A 112 -5.84 -26.86 5.06
CA LYS A 112 -6.78 -27.08 3.93
C LYS A 112 -8.18 -26.60 4.19
N GLU A 113 -8.58 -26.46 5.45
CA GLU A 113 -9.94 -26.09 5.88
C GLU A 113 -10.07 -24.59 6.24
N GLU A 114 -8.96 -23.85 6.21
CA GLU A 114 -8.89 -22.47 6.65
C GLU A 114 -8.82 -21.48 5.47
N ASN A 115 -9.22 -20.23 5.70
CA ASN A 115 -9.06 -19.15 4.74
C ASN A 115 -7.61 -18.68 4.70
N ILE A 116 -6.80 -19.31 3.85
CA ILE A 116 -5.38 -18.98 3.69
C ILE A 116 -5.22 -17.95 2.56
N GLN A 117 -4.39 -16.97 2.83
CA GLN A 117 -3.94 -15.99 1.86
C GLN A 117 -2.40 -16.03 1.79
N TRP A 118 -1.86 -16.00 0.60
CA TRP A 118 -0.42 -15.77 0.42
C TRP A 118 -0.17 -14.28 0.19
N GLY A 119 0.95 -13.79 0.69
CA GLY A 119 1.43 -12.43 0.48
C GLY A 119 2.91 -12.43 0.10
N LEU A 120 3.30 -11.48 -0.75
CA LEU A 120 4.70 -11.34 -1.15
C LEU A 120 5.52 -10.85 0.05
N ALA A 121 6.59 -11.55 0.38
CA ALA A 121 7.49 -11.22 1.46
C ALA A 121 8.82 -10.65 0.94
N LYS A 122 9.43 -9.80 1.75
CA LYS A 122 10.75 -9.26 1.50
C LYS A 122 11.82 -10.21 2.03
N ASP A 123 12.99 -10.23 1.39
CA ASP A 123 14.17 -10.93 1.90
C ASP A 123 14.59 -10.35 3.27
N ASP A 124 15.02 -11.22 4.19
CA ASP A 124 15.46 -10.80 5.51
C ASP A 124 16.96 -10.44 5.50
N VAL A 125 17.26 -9.23 5.03
CA VAL A 125 18.61 -8.67 5.14
C VAL A 125 18.54 -7.49 6.10
N THR A 126 19.16 -7.64 7.26
CA THR A 126 19.20 -6.59 8.28
C THR A 126 20.26 -5.54 7.95
N PRO A 127 20.15 -4.29 8.47
CA PRO A 127 21.21 -3.29 8.34
C PRO A 127 22.58 -3.79 8.83
N GLN A 128 22.60 -4.61 9.88
CA GLN A 128 23.83 -5.21 10.40
C GLN A 128 24.44 -6.20 9.40
N ASP A 129 23.62 -7.01 8.74
CA ASP A 129 24.08 -7.91 7.68
C ASP A 129 24.66 -7.12 6.50
N ILE A 130 24.02 -6.02 6.09
CA ILE A 130 24.54 -5.14 5.03
C ILE A 130 25.93 -4.62 5.38
N PHE A 131 26.12 -4.10 6.61
CA PHE A 131 27.42 -3.59 7.06
C PHE A 131 28.46 -4.70 7.10
N ARG A 132 28.14 -5.89 7.58
CA ARG A 132 29.02 -7.07 7.61
C ARG A 132 29.42 -7.48 6.20
N MET A 133 28.44 -7.76 5.34
CA MET A 133 28.65 -8.23 3.96
C MET A 133 29.38 -7.20 3.08
N THR A 134 29.27 -5.90 3.36
CA THR A 134 29.98 -4.86 2.60
C THR A 134 31.49 -4.98 2.74
N ASN A 135 31.98 -5.48 3.89
CA ASN A 135 33.40 -5.67 4.18
C ASN A 135 33.91 -7.06 3.82
N GLU A 136 33.02 -7.96 3.43
CA GLU A 136 33.34 -9.32 2.98
C GLU A 136 33.65 -9.36 1.45
N GLY A 137 33.56 -10.53 0.85
CA GLY A 137 33.96 -10.75 -0.54
C GLY A 137 32.97 -10.24 -1.60
N PRO A 138 33.30 -10.50 -2.89
CA PRO A 138 32.43 -10.13 -4.01
C PRO A 138 31.06 -10.84 -4.00
N ASN A 139 30.99 -12.06 -3.47
CA ASN A 139 29.76 -12.83 -3.43
C ASN A 139 28.75 -12.18 -2.49
N GLU A 140 29.16 -11.72 -1.31
CA GLU A 140 28.35 -11.06 -0.30
C GLU A 140 27.84 -9.70 -0.79
N LYS A 141 28.69 -8.95 -1.51
CA LYS A 141 28.29 -7.73 -2.22
C LYS A 141 27.23 -8.03 -3.30
N GLY A 142 27.33 -9.19 -3.96
CA GLY A 142 26.33 -9.66 -4.90
C GLY A 142 24.98 -9.91 -4.24
N VAL A 143 24.94 -10.43 -3.01
CA VAL A 143 23.70 -10.60 -2.23
C VAL A 143 23.06 -9.24 -1.92
N ILE A 144 23.85 -8.26 -1.47
CA ILE A 144 23.36 -6.91 -1.20
C ILE A 144 22.79 -6.27 -2.49
N ALA A 145 23.50 -6.39 -3.62
CA ALA A 145 23.03 -5.85 -4.89
C ALA A 145 21.70 -6.49 -5.32
N LYS A 146 21.56 -7.81 -5.20
CA LYS A 146 20.32 -8.54 -5.48
C LYS A 146 19.17 -8.04 -4.59
N TYR A 147 19.42 -7.88 -3.30
CA TYR A 147 18.47 -7.33 -2.35
C TYR A 147 18.00 -5.92 -2.73
N CYS A 148 18.92 -5.02 -3.09
CA CYS A 148 18.57 -3.67 -3.53
C CYS A 148 17.72 -3.67 -4.80
N ILE A 149 18.04 -4.53 -5.77
CA ILE A 149 17.26 -4.69 -7.00
C ILE A 149 15.84 -5.18 -6.67
N GLN A 150 15.72 -6.14 -5.76
CA GLN A 150 14.42 -6.64 -5.33
C GLN A 150 13.56 -5.55 -4.68
N ASP A 151 14.13 -4.72 -3.81
CA ASP A 151 13.43 -3.59 -3.21
C ASP A 151 12.93 -2.59 -4.27
N CYS A 152 13.75 -2.29 -5.28
CA CYS A 152 13.32 -1.44 -6.40
C CYS A 152 12.18 -2.08 -7.21
N ASN A 153 12.25 -3.39 -7.45
CA ASN A 153 11.20 -4.13 -8.16
C ASN A 153 9.88 -4.12 -7.38
N LEU A 154 9.92 -4.28 -6.05
CA LEU A 154 8.73 -4.21 -5.20
C LEU A 154 8.04 -2.85 -5.30
N VAL A 155 8.80 -1.77 -5.23
CA VAL A 155 8.25 -0.40 -5.39
C VAL A 155 7.59 -0.25 -6.76
N HIS A 156 8.22 -0.76 -7.82
CA HIS A 156 7.65 -0.71 -9.17
C HIS A 156 6.37 -1.54 -9.29
N GLN A 157 6.33 -2.74 -8.71
CA GLN A 157 5.14 -3.58 -8.69
C GLN A 157 3.98 -2.93 -7.92
N ILE A 158 4.25 -2.31 -6.77
CA ILE A 158 3.26 -1.53 -6.01
C ILE A 158 2.72 -0.39 -6.87
N PHE A 159 3.60 0.38 -7.51
CA PHE A 159 3.23 1.49 -8.39
C PHE A 159 2.28 1.04 -9.50
N GLN A 160 2.57 -0.09 -10.14
CA GLN A 160 1.71 -0.66 -11.18
C GLN A 160 0.41 -1.25 -10.63
N LYS A 161 0.47 -1.92 -9.48
CA LYS A 161 -0.70 -2.57 -8.87
C LYS A 161 -1.78 -1.56 -8.48
N VAL A 162 -1.38 -0.40 -7.97
CA VAL A 162 -2.28 0.67 -7.52
C VAL A 162 -2.63 1.64 -8.65
N ASP A 163 -1.99 1.47 -9.81
CA ASP A 163 -2.20 2.32 -11.01
C ASP A 163 -2.04 3.82 -10.74
N ILE A 164 -0.97 4.17 -10.03
CA ILE A 164 -0.69 5.53 -9.56
C ILE A 164 -0.64 6.53 -10.71
N MET A 165 -0.04 6.13 -11.84
CA MET A 165 0.15 7.04 -12.96
C MET A 165 -1.17 7.45 -13.61
N THR A 166 -2.07 6.50 -13.85
CA THR A 166 -3.40 6.78 -14.42
C THR A 166 -4.20 7.68 -13.48
N THR A 167 -4.18 7.40 -12.19
CA THR A 167 -4.85 8.21 -11.17
C THR A 167 -4.36 9.66 -11.21
N TYR A 168 -3.06 9.90 -11.29
CA TYR A 168 -2.51 11.24 -11.37
C TYR A 168 -2.80 11.93 -12.70
N ILE A 169 -2.74 11.22 -13.82
CA ILE A 169 -3.09 11.78 -15.14
C ILE A 169 -4.55 12.23 -15.17
N GLU A 170 -5.47 11.38 -14.74
CA GLU A 170 -6.90 11.71 -14.76
C GLU A 170 -7.23 12.86 -13.79
N MET A 171 -6.67 12.85 -12.59
CA MET A 171 -6.84 13.96 -11.65
C MET A 171 -6.25 15.28 -12.19
N SER A 172 -5.08 15.21 -12.84
CA SER A 172 -4.45 16.37 -13.49
C SER A 172 -5.33 16.97 -14.59
N LYS A 173 -5.96 16.12 -15.41
CA LYS A 173 -6.91 16.56 -16.46
C LYS A 173 -8.17 17.19 -15.87
N ILE A 174 -8.76 16.57 -14.85
CA ILE A 174 -9.95 17.09 -14.17
C ILE A 174 -9.68 18.47 -13.58
N CYS A 175 -8.62 18.57 -12.77
CA CYS A 175 -8.28 19.79 -12.05
C CYS A 175 -7.54 20.83 -12.89
N SER A 176 -7.05 20.47 -14.10
CA SER A 176 -6.19 21.30 -14.95
C SER A 176 -4.95 21.84 -14.23
N VAL A 177 -4.25 20.96 -13.51
CA VAL A 177 -3.00 21.23 -12.80
C VAL A 177 -1.88 20.33 -13.30
N PRO A 178 -0.61 20.76 -13.25
CA PRO A 178 0.51 19.86 -13.52
C PRO A 178 0.51 18.66 -12.56
N ILE A 179 0.92 17.48 -13.03
CA ILE A 179 0.96 16.27 -12.20
C ILE A 179 1.81 16.48 -10.93
N SER A 180 2.91 17.22 -11.04
CA SER A 180 3.76 17.55 -9.88
C SER A 180 3.01 18.28 -8.76
N PHE A 181 1.99 19.07 -9.08
CA PHE A 181 1.18 19.76 -8.07
C PHE A 181 0.33 18.80 -7.24
N LEU A 182 -0.11 17.70 -7.83
CA LEU A 182 -0.88 16.68 -7.12
C LEU A 182 -0.09 16.02 -5.99
N MET A 183 1.23 15.95 -6.17
CA MET A 183 2.15 15.37 -5.18
C MET A 183 2.65 16.40 -4.17
N LEU A 184 3.05 17.58 -4.65
CA LEU A 184 3.77 18.57 -3.88
C LEU A 184 2.89 19.64 -3.23
N ARG A 185 1.62 19.76 -3.66
CA ARG A 185 0.69 20.77 -3.16
C ARG A 185 -0.48 20.14 -2.42
N GLY A 186 -1.13 20.93 -1.58
CA GLY A 186 -2.34 20.52 -0.86
C GLY A 186 -3.58 20.46 -1.77
N GLN A 187 -4.71 20.08 -1.20
CA GLN A 187 -5.97 19.94 -1.94
C GLN A 187 -6.51 21.29 -2.47
N GLY A 188 -6.19 22.39 -1.79
CA GLY A 188 -6.66 23.73 -2.17
C GLY A 188 -6.33 24.11 -3.62
N ILE A 189 -5.13 23.79 -4.11
CA ILE A 189 -4.76 24.13 -5.49
C ILE A 189 -5.60 23.37 -6.53
N LYS A 190 -5.97 22.12 -6.23
CA LYS A 190 -6.85 21.33 -7.10
C LYS A 190 -8.21 21.97 -7.22
N LEU A 191 -8.80 22.32 -6.08
CA LEU A 191 -10.12 22.95 -6.03
C LEU A 191 -10.12 24.31 -6.74
N THR A 192 -9.17 25.19 -6.40
CA THR A 192 -9.07 26.54 -7.00
C THR A 192 -8.91 26.47 -8.52
N SER A 193 -8.02 25.59 -9.02
CA SER A 193 -7.81 25.44 -10.46
C SER A 193 -9.04 24.84 -11.15
N TYR A 194 -9.72 23.87 -10.53
CA TYR A 194 -10.94 23.29 -11.07
C TYR A 194 -12.08 24.34 -11.15
N ILE A 195 -12.26 25.14 -10.11
CA ILE A 195 -13.26 26.23 -10.10
C ILE A 195 -12.91 27.24 -11.19
N ALA A 196 -11.66 27.71 -11.29
CA ALA A 196 -11.23 28.64 -12.31
C ALA A 196 -11.49 28.10 -13.74
N LYS A 197 -11.23 26.81 -13.97
CA LYS A 197 -11.56 26.13 -15.24
C LYS A 197 -13.07 26.20 -15.51
N LYS A 198 -13.89 25.89 -14.51
CA LYS A 198 -15.37 25.92 -14.66
C LYS A 198 -15.92 27.30 -14.84
N CYS A 199 -15.37 28.30 -14.18
CA CYS A 199 -15.73 29.70 -14.40
C CYS A 199 -15.43 30.13 -15.85
N ARG A 200 -14.25 29.76 -16.37
CA ARG A 200 -13.89 30.04 -17.77
C ARG A 200 -14.80 29.32 -18.77
N GLU A 201 -15.16 28.06 -18.52
CA GLU A 201 -16.08 27.31 -19.37
C GLU A 201 -17.51 27.94 -19.42
N LYS A 202 -17.89 28.65 -18.37
CA LYS A 202 -19.19 29.31 -18.23
C LYS A 202 -19.17 30.84 -18.50
N ASP A 203 -18.03 31.37 -18.99
CA ASP A 203 -17.80 32.82 -19.17
C ASP A 203 -18.13 33.67 -17.92
N THR A 204 -17.83 33.11 -16.75
CA THR A 204 -18.07 33.71 -15.45
C THR A 204 -16.74 34.10 -14.81
N LEU A 205 -16.67 35.27 -14.18
CA LEU A 205 -15.49 35.69 -13.44
C LEU A 205 -15.41 34.98 -12.09
N MET A 206 -14.22 34.53 -11.74
CA MET A 206 -13.94 34.04 -10.41
C MET A 206 -13.79 35.20 -9.45
N PRO A 207 -14.55 35.29 -8.32
CA PRO A 207 -14.43 36.39 -7.38
C PRO A 207 -13.06 36.36 -6.68
N LEU A 208 -12.52 37.58 -6.44
CA LEU A 208 -11.38 37.73 -5.54
C LEU A 208 -11.90 37.56 -4.10
N ILE A 209 -11.53 36.45 -3.50
CA ILE A 209 -11.83 36.20 -2.09
C ILE A 209 -10.69 36.86 -1.28
N SER A 210 -11.03 37.93 -0.54
CA SER A 210 -10.11 38.48 0.45
C SER A 210 -9.87 37.41 1.52
N VAL A 211 -8.60 37.11 1.80
CA VAL A 211 -8.25 36.24 2.94
C VAL A 211 -8.74 36.98 4.19
N GLY A 212 -9.81 36.50 4.81
CA GLY A 212 -10.27 36.96 6.12
C GLY A 212 -9.15 36.84 7.17
N ASN A 213 -9.25 37.63 8.23
CA ASN A 213 -8.28 37.53 9.31
C ASN A 213 -8.27 36.10 9.86
N ALA A 214 -7.13 35.63 10.27
CA ALA A 214 -6.93 34.25 10.82
C ALA A 214 -7.80 33.98 12.06
N SER A 215 -8.51 34.97 12.57
CA SER A 215 -9.49 34.86 13.66
C SER A 215 -10.86 34.32 13.24
N ASP A 216 -11.18 34.33 11.94
CA ASP A 216 -12.45 33.77 11.44
C ASP A 216 -12.30 32.25 11.21
N LEU A 217 -12.04 31.54 12.30
CA LEU A 217 -12.07 30.09 12.31
C LEU A 217 -13.52 29.64 12.13
N TYR A 218 -13.75 28.83 11.10
CA TYR A 218 -15.03 28.16 10.93
C TYR A 218 -15.30 27.26 12.14
N GLU A 219 -16.41 27.52 12.83
CA GLU A 219 -16.82 26.75 13.99
C GLU A 219 -17.17 25.32 13.53
N GLY A 220 -16.52 24.33 14.11
CA GLY A 220 -16.77 22.92 13.81
C GLY A 220 -18.09 22.42 14.39
N ALA A 221 -18.47 21.21 14.06
CA ALA A 221 -19.63 20.57 14.64
C ALA A 221 -19.50 20.43 16.18
N ILE A 222 -20.62 20.51 16.90
CA ILE A 222 -20.69 20.23 18.32
C ILE A 222 -20.44 18.74 18.51
N VAL A 223 -19.37 18.39 19.23
CA VAL A 223 -19.03 17.02 19.59
C VAL A 223 -19.36 16.82 21.07
N LEU A 224 -20.27 15.91 21.34
CA LEU A 224 -20.63 15.54 22.72
C LEU A 224 -19.51 14.70 23.33
N GLU A 225 -19.18 14.96 24.61
CA GLU A 225 -18.25 14.15 25.36
C GLU A 225 -18.75 12.70 25.47
N PRO A 226 -17.96 11.70 25.06
CA PRO A 226 -18.38 10.30 25.16
C PRO A 226 -18.41 9.85 26.61
N LYS A 227 -19.39 9.02 26.95
CA LYS A 227 -19.39 8.29 28.21
C LYS A 227 -18.39 7.14 28.07
N THR A 228 -17.15 7.38 28.47
CA THR A 228 -16.08 6.37 28.41
C THR A 228 -16.36 5.21 29.37
N GLY A 229 -16.21 3.98 28.90
CA GLY A 229 -16.46 2.78 29.71
C GLY A 229 -16.37 1.51 28.87
N LEU A 230 -16.41 0.38 29.55
CA LEU A 230 -16.49 -0.94 28.95
C LEU A 230 -17.95 -1.43 29.06
N TYR A 231 -18.61 -1.63 27.94
CA TYR A 231 -20.02 -2.02 27.87
C TYR A 231 -20.11 -3.51 27.50
N LEU A 232 -20.15 -4.38 28.50
CA LEU A 232 -20.19 -5.84 28.31
C LEU A 232 -21.61 -6.43 28.38
N ASP A 233 -22.51 -5.78 29.11
CA ASP A 233 -23.82 -6.33 29.42
C ASP A 233 -24.90 -5.99 28.39
N ASN A 234 -24.71 -4.91 27.65
CA ASN A 234 -25.67 -4.46 26.63
C ASN A 234 -24.97 -4.21 25.29
N PRO A 235 -25.54 -4.66 24.18
CA PRO A 235 -24.99 -4.36 22.86
C PRO A 235 -25.09 -2.84 22.57
N VAL A 236 -24.01 -2.27 22.08
CA VAL A 236 -23.94 -0.86 21.66
C VAL A 236 -24.04 -0.80 20.14
N ALA A 237 -25.12 -0.17 19.64
CA ALA A 237 -25.26 0.07 18.21
C ALA A 237 -24.55 1.37 17.83
N CYS A 238 -23.68 1.32 16.82
CA CYS A 238 -23.08 2.49 16.21
C CYS A 238 -23.81 2.79 14.90
N VAL A 239 -24.42 3.97 14.81
CA VAL A 239 -25.18 4.39 13.63
C VAL A 239 -24.55 5.68 13.08
N ASP A 240 -24.35 5.74 11.78
CA ASP A 240 -23.82 6.91 11.08
C ASP A 240 -24.75 7.32 9.94
N TYR A 241 -24.86 8.64 9.71
CA TYR A 241 -25.56 9.17 8.55
C TYR A 241 -24.65 9.12 7.33
N SER A 242 -25.14 8.53 6.26
CA SER A 242 -24.43 8.57 4.99
C SER A 242 -24.40 10.01 4.45
N SER A 243 -23.20 10.59 4.43
CA SER A 243 -23.01 11.98 3.91
C SER A 243 -23.90 13.02 4.59
N LEU A 244 -23.83 13.14 5.92
CA LEU A 244 -24.69 14.01 6.72
C LEU A 244 -24.80 15.43 6.16
N TYR A 245 -23.69 16.12 5.91
CA TYR A 245 -23.70 17.50 5.41
C TYR A 245 -24.29 17.67 4.02
N PRO A 246 -24.01 16.81 3.02
CA PRO A 246 -24.69 16.88 1.73
C PRO A 246 -26.17 16.51 1.79
N SER A 247 -26.61 15.79 2.83
CA SER A 247 -27.98 15.31 2.97
C SER A 247 -28.88 16.22 3.81
N SER A 248 -28.30 17.16 4.54
CA SER A 248 -29.00 18.17 5.35
C SER A 248 -29.11 19.51 4.58
#